data_9aab10a2f1f0708e36a9a5c205b22d6d
#
_entry.id   9aab10a2f1f0708e36a9a5c205b22d6d
#
_cell.length_a   1.000
_cell.length_b   1.000
_cell.length_c   1.000
_cell.angle_alpha   90.00
_cell.angle_beta   90.00
_cell.angle_gamma   90.00
#
_symmetry.space_group_name_H-M   'P 1'
#
loop_
_entity.id
_entity.type
_entity.pdbx_description
1 polymer ?
#
loop_
_entity_poly.entity_id
_entity_poly.type
_entity_poly.pdbx_seq_one_letter_code
_entity_poly.pdbx_strand_id
1 'polypeptide(L)'
;GAMKGMHWREVRDAGADIVLGNTYHLMLRPGAERIAGLGGLQRFTGWGGPMLTDSGGFQVMSLSELRKVTEKAVTFRSHIDGAKVELSPERSIEVQRLLGSDIAMQMDECVRLPAERADIERAMQLSLRWAERSKRAFESAPDGYMLFGIVQGGDIPDLRHASARGLTDIGFHGYAIGGLAVGEPQAVMLSMIEETAPALPADRPRYLMGVGTPEDILEAVARGVDMFDCVMPTRN
;
A
#
# COMPACT_ATOMS: atom_id res chain seq x y z
N GLY A 1 8.56 -10.33 8.64
CA GLY A 1 7.39 -10.59 7.90
C GLY A 1 7.12 -12.05 7.59
N ALA A 2 6.14 -12.24 6.75
CA ALA A 2 5.66 -13.56 6.34
C ALA A 2 6.76 -14.44 5.73
N MET A 3 7.68 -13.84 4.95
CA MET A 3 8.76 -14.56 4.26
C MET A 3 10.02 -14.78 5.11
N LYS A 4 10.04 -14.40 6.37
CA LYS A 4 11.23 -14.38 7.21
C LYS A 4 11.89 -15.76 7.41
N GLY A 5 11.12 -16.84 7.33
CA GLY A 5 11.58 -18.22 7.53
C GLY A 5 11.76 -19.03 6.25
N MET A 6 11.63 -18.42 5.07
CA MET A 6 11.69 -19.10 3.77
C MET A 6 12.91 -18.66 2.96
N HIS A 7 13.50 -19.58 2.22
CA HIS A 7 14.50 -19.22 1.21
C HIS A 7 13.83 -18.68 -0.05
N TRP A 8 14.47 -17.72 -0.74
CA TRP A 8 13.93 -17.10 -1.95
C TRP A 8 13.64 -18.08 -3.09
N ARG A 9 14.41 -19.16 -3.18
CA ARG A 9 14.12 -20.24 -4.14
C ARG A 9 12.76 -20.88 -3.87
N GLU A 10 12.43 -21.14 -2.60
CA GLU A 10 11.15 -21.75 -2.20
C GLU A 10 9.96 -20.81 -2.49
N VAL A 11 10.17 -19.50 -2.27
CA VAL A 11 9.20 -18.47 -2.62
C VAL A 11 8.92 -18.45 -4.13
N ARG A 12 9.99 -18.53 -4.93
CA ARG A 12 9.89 -18.58 -6.39
C ARG A 12 9.26 -19.88 -6.88
N ASP A 13 9.68 -21.02 -6.33
CA ASP A 13 9.14 -22.34 -6.67
C ASP A 13 7.64 -22.45 -6.32
N ALA A 14 7.18 -21.70 -5.29
CA ALA A 14 5.77 -21.56 -4.95
C ALA A 14 4.98 -20.63 -5.92
N GLY A 15 5.65 -20.04 -6.93
CA GLY A 15 5.01 -19.25 -7.97
C GLY A 15 4.88 -17.74 -7.66
N ALA A 16 5.62 -17.20 -6.68
CA ALA A 16 5.61 -15.78 -6.41
C ALA A 16 6.40 -15.01 -7.48
N ASP A 17 5.73 -14.09 -8.18
CA ASP A 17 6.35 -13.23 -9.20
C ASP A 17 6.87 -11.92 -8.60
N ILE A 18 6.18 -11.38 -7.61
CA ILE A 18 6.50 -10.11 -6.92
C ILE A 18 6.54 -10.37 -5.41
N VAL A 19 7.44 -9.68 -4.72
CA VAL A 19 7.52 -9.70 -3.25
C VAL A 19 7.28 -8.31 -2.69
N LEU A 20 6.50 -8.24 -1.60
CA LEU A 20 6.23 -6.98 -0.90
C LEU A 20 7.24 -6.72 0.21
N GLY A 21 7.86 -5.53 0.18
CA GLY A 21 8.66 -4.96 1.25
C GLY A 21 7.86 -3.92 2.06
N ASN A 22 7.91 -4.00 3.39
CA ASN A 22 7.17 -3.06 4.23
C ASN A 22 7.99 -1.82 4.55
N THR A 23 7.58 -0.68 4.00
CA THR A 23 8.28 0.60 4.13
C THR A 23 8.45 1.06 5.57
N TYR A 24 7.40 0.99 6.38
CA TYR A 24 7.45 1.39 7.79
C TYR A 24 8.53 0.65 8.56
N HIS A 25 8.57 -0.68 8.46
CA HIS A 25 9.56 -1.48 9.17
C HIS A 25 10.97 -1.25 8.63
N LEU A 26 11.14 -1.20 7.31
CA LEU A 26 12.44 -1.07 6.66
C LEU A 26 13.08 0.30 6.87
N MET A 27 12.29 1.39 6.90
CA MET A 27 12.82 2.73 7.19
C MET A 27 13.26 2.88 8.65
N LEU A 28 12.59 2.19 9.60
CA LEU A 28 12.98 2.23 11.01
C LEU A 28 14.18 1.31 11.27
N ARG A 29 14.20 0.12 10.67
CA ARG A 29 15.29 -0.83 10.83
C ARG A 29 15.37 -1.79 9.63
N PRO A 30 16.48 -1.88 8.90
CA PRO A 30 17.82 -1.29 9.20
C PRO A 30 18.00 0.17 8.79
N GLY A 31 17.01 0.80 8.15
CA GLY A 31 17.06 2.15 7.59
C GLY A 31 17.17 2.16 6.07
N ALA A 32 16.40 3.03 5.41
CA ALA A 32 16.34 3.08 3.95
C ALA A 32 17.68 3.47 3.31
N GLU A 33 18.38 4.43 3.90
CA GLU A 33 19.71 4.90 3.44
C GLU A 33 20.75 3.76 3.51
N ARG A 34 20.69 2.94 4.56
CA ARG A 34 21.56 1.75 4.67
C ARG A 34 21.27 0.73 3.59
N ILE A 35 19.99 0.45 3.32
CA ILE A 35 19.58 -0.48 2.24
C ILE A 35 20.02 0.06 0.88
N ALA A 36 19.86 1.36 0.63
CA ALA A 36 20.36 2.01 -0.59
C ALA A 36 21.87 1.83 -0.77
N GLY A 37 22.65 2.03 0.30
CA GLY A 37 24.10 1.81 0.29
C GLY A 37 24.52 0.37 0.05
N LEU A 38 23.63 -0.61 0.26
CA LEU A 38 23.84 -2.03 -0.04
C LEU A 38 23.29 -2.44 -1.42
N GLY A 39 22.80 -1.49 -2.21
CA GLY A 39 22.32 -1.70 -3.57
C GLY A 39 20.83 -2.04 -3.68
N GLY A 40 20.01 -1.60 -2.71
CA GLY A 40 18.55 -1.79 -2.69
C GLY A 40 18.11 -3.13 -2.09
N LEU A 41 16.80 -3.31 -1.99
CA LEU A 41 16.19 -4.48 -1.34
C LEU A 41 16.51 -5.79 -2.06
N GLN A 42 16.48 -5.81 -3.39
CA GLN A 42 16.74 -7.01 -4.19
C GLN A 42 18.13 -7.56 -3.87
N ARG A 43 19.16 -6.70 -3.92
CA ARG A 43 20.53 -7.08 -3.62
C ARG A 43 20.72 -7.43 -2.14
N PHE A 44 20.13 -6.63 -1.25
CA PHE A 44 20.21 -6.83 0.19
C PHE A 44 19.60 -8.17 0.63
N THR A 45 18.49 -8.58 0.01
CA THR A 45 17.78 -9.81 0.36
C THR A 45 18.18 -11.02 -0.48
N GLY A 46 18.78 -10.81 -1.65
CA GLY A 46 19.04 -11.85 -2.65
C GLY A 46 17.81 -12.25 -3.48
N TRP A 47 16.75 -11.46 -3.46
CA TRP A 47 15.60 -11.66 -4.33
C TRP A 47 15.91 -11.16 -5.75
N GLY A 48 15.75 -12.02 -6.75
CA GLY A 48 16.07 -11.70 -8.16
C GLY A 48 14.88 -11.25 -9.01
N GLY A 49 13.72 -10.99 -8.40
CA GLY A 49 12.52 -10.52 -9.07
C GLY A 49 12.15 -9.08 -8.66
N PRO A 50 11.04 -8.53 -9.20
CA PRO A 50 10.54 -7.22 -8.83
C PRO A 50 10.03 -7.19 -7.38
N MET A 51 10.12 -6.01 -6.79
CA MET A 51 9.61 -5.72 -5.45
C MET A 51 8.61 -4.56 -5.47
N LEU A 52 7.52 -4.74 -4.74
CA LEU A 52 6.59 -3.70 -4.39
C LEU A 52 6.86 -3.27 -2.95
N THR A 53 6.79 -1.98 -2.65
CA THR A 53 6.78 -1.49 -1.27
C THR A 53 5.48 -0.75 -0.99
N ASP A 54 4.92 -0.98 0.20
CA ASP A 54 3.78 -0.20 0.68
C ASP A 54 4.18 1.26 1.00
N SER A 55 3.19 2.12 1.25
CA SER A 55 3.44 3.53 1.61
C SER A 55 4.00 3.72 3.02
N GLY A 56 3.84 2.72 3.89
CA GLY A 56 4.07 2.81 5.33
C GLY A 56 2.90 3.41 6.11
N GLY A 57 1.92 3.99 5.45
CA GLY A 57 0.77 4.67 6.07
C GLY A 57 -0.06 3.76 6.95
N PHE A 58 -0.46 2.60 6.44
CA PHE A 58 -1.27 1.63 7.18
C PHE A 58 -0.60 1.18 8.49
N GLN A 59 0.72 0.89 8.49
CA GLN A 59 1.42 0.45 9.69
C GLN A 59 1.52 1.56 10.72
N VAL A 60 1.69 2.81 10.31
CA VAL A 60 1.61 3.95 11.22
C VAL A 60 0.22 4.03 11.85
N MET A 61 -0.83 3.79 11.07
CA MET A 61 -2.21 3.81 11.56
C MET A 61 -2.53 2.65 12.48
N SER A 62 -1.99 1.46 12.23
CA SER A 62 -2.29 0.23 12.97
C SER A 62 -1.39 -0.01 14.19
N LEU A 63 -0.12 0.43 14.16
CA LEU A 63 0.89 0.10 15.17
C LEU A 63 1.24 1.26 16.10
N SER A 64 0.84 2.49 15.78
CA SER A 64 1.17 3.66 16.59
C SER A 64 -0.06 4.21 17.31
N GLU A 65 -0.13 4.02 18.63
CA GLU A 65 -1.19 4.59 19.49
C GLU A 65 -1.09 6.11 19.56
N LEU A 66 0.12 6.66 19.52
CA LEU A 66 0.41 8.10 19.57
C LEU A 66 0.81 8.62 18.19
N ARG A 67 -0.19 8.81 17.33
CA ARG A 67 -0.01 9.41 16.01
C ARG A 67 -0.78 10.70 15.87
N LYS A 68 -0.26 11.62 15.07
CA LYS A 68 -0.95 12.84 14.67
C LYS A 68 -0.94 12.94 13.16
N VAL A 69 -2.13 12.90 12.56
CA VAL A 69 -2.33 13.10 11.12
C VAL A 69 -2.62 14.58 10.87
N THR A 70 -1.97 15.15 9.89
CA THR A 70 -2.16 16.53 9.43
C THR A 70 -2.13 16.55 7.91
N GLU A 71 -2.52 17.66 7.29
CA GLU A 71 -2.37 17.86 5.84
C GLU A 71 -0.92 17.62 5.35
N LYS A 72 0.06 18.01 6.16
CA LYS A 72 1.48 17.90 5.81
C LYS A 72 2.00 16.46 5.86
N ALA A 73 1.71 15.73 6.93
CA ALA A 73 2.35 14.48 7.26
C ALA A 73 1.65 13.75 8.40
N VAL A 74 2.02 12.50 8.62
CA VAL A 74 1.75 11.79 9.87
C VAL A 74 2.99 11.81 10.75
N THR A 75 2.80 12.18 12.02
CA THR A 75 3.86 12.13 13.05
C THR A 75 3.52 11.01 14.03
N PHE A 76 4.51 10.18 14.36
CA PHE A 76 4.34 9.04 15.27
C PHE A 76 5.64 8.78 16.07
N ARG A 77 5.54 7.88 17.05
CA ARG A 77 6.71 7.37 17.76
C ARG A 77 7.10 5.98 17.25
N SER A 78 8.39 5.83 16.96
CA SER A 78 8.97 4.53 16.59
C SER A 78 8.76 3.52 17.72
N HIS A 79 8.24 2.35 17.39
CA HIS A 79 8.08 1.24 18.34
C HIS A 79 9.41 0.57 18.71
N ILE A 80 10.52 0.92 18.04
CA ILE A 80 11.84 0.35 18.26
C ILE A 80 12.58 1.08 19.38
N ASP A 81 12.56 2.42 19.35
CA ASP A 81 13.37 3.28 20.20
C ASP A 81 12.61 4.50 20.75
N GLY A 82 11.33 4.64 20.45
CA GLY A 82 10.50 5.76 20.87
C GLY A 82 10.78 7.09 20.17
N ALA A 83 11.71 7.14 19.21
CA ALA A 83 12.04 8.35 18.47
C ALA A 83 10.82 8.91 17.75
N LYS A 84 10.72 10.25 17.70
CA LYS A 84 9.67 10.92 16.93
C LYS A 84 10.01 10.87 15.45
N VAL A 85 9.10 10.35 14.65
CA VAL A 85 9.23 10.21 13.20
C VAL A 85 8.12 11.00 12.51
N GLU A 86 8.45 11.72 11.45
CA GLU A 86 7.51 12.37 10.54
C GLU A 86 7.59 11.67 9.19
N LEU A 87 6.43 11.21 8.68
CA LEU A 87 6.30 10.61 7.37
C LEU A 87 5.33 11.45 6.54
N SER A 88 5.85 12.15 5.54
CA SER A 88 5.08 12.88 4.53
C SER A 88 4.96 12.05 3.25
N PRO A 89 4.05 12.40 2.31
CA PRO A 89 3.99 11.78 1.00
C PRO A 89 5.33 11.78 0.27
N GLU A 90 6.06 12.89 0.31
CA GLU A 90 7.37 13.03 -0.32
C GLU A 90 8.40 12.11 0.33
N ARG A 91 8.42 12.06 1.68
CA ARG A 91 9.35 11.18 2.40
C ARG A 91 9.02 9.71 2.18
N SER A 92 7.75 9.34 2.09
CA SER A 92 7.34 7.97 1.76
C SER A 92 7.88 7.55 0.39
N ILE A 93 7.73 8.38 -0.64
CA ILE A 93 8.27 8.12 -1.98
C ILE A 93 9.81 8.06 -1.97
N GLU A 94 10.47 8.97 -1.27
CA GLU A 94 11.93 8.96 -1.12
C GLU A 94 12.42 7.66 -0.47
N VAL A 95 11.78 7.21 0.61
CA VAL A 95 12.11 5.94 1.29
C VAL A 95 11.94 4.77 0.34
N GLN A 96 10.82 4.67 -0.36
CA GLN A 96 10.56 3.59 -1.31
C GLN A 96 11.60 3.57 -2.46
N ARG A 97 12.02 4.76 -2.93
CA ARG A 97 13.10 4.87 -3.92
C ARG A 97 14.44 4.42 -3.35
N LEU A 98 14.80 4.79 -2.12
CA LEU A 98 16.02 4.34 -1.44
C LEU A 98 16.02 2.82 -1.22
N LEU A 99 14.85 2.23 -1.01
CA LEU A 99 14.68 0.79 -0.92
C LEU A 99 14.88 0.08 -2.29
N GLY A 100 14.81 0.81 -3.42
CA GLY A 100 14.92 0.24 -4.77
C GLY A 100 13.62 -0.46 -5.20
N SER A 101 12.47 0.07 -4.80
CA SER A 101 11.16 -0.50 -5.11
C SER A 101 10.83 -0.33 -6.59
N ASP A 102 10.49 -1.42 -7.28
CA ASP A 102 10.01 -1.37 -8.68
C ASP A 102 8.60 -0.79 -8.76
N ILE A 103 7.76 -1.11 -7.77
CA ILE A 103 6.40 -0.57 -7.64
C ILE A 103 6.28 0.12 -6.27
N ALA A 104 6.18 1.43 -6.29
CA ALA A 104 5.92 2.26 -5.11
C ALA A 104 4.42 2.54 -4.95
N MET A 105 3.98 2.75 -3.72
CA MET A 105 2.61 3.12 -3.40
C MET A 105 2.54 4.59 -2.95
N GLN A 106 1.49 5.32 -3.37
CA GLN A 106 1.20 6.62 -2.79
C GLN A 106 1.01 6.52 -1.27
N MET A 107 1.24 7.59 -0.54
CA MET A 107 0.84 7.65 0.86
C MET A 107 -0.67 7.91 0.99
N ASP A 108 -1.33 7.20 1.90
CA ASP A 108 -2.77 7.26 2.13
C ASP A 108 -3.13 7.24 3.63
N GLU A 109 -4.33 7.64 3.96
CA GLU A 109 -4.93 7.48 5.29
C GLU A 109 -6.01 6.41 5.24
N CYS A 110 -5.71 5.24 5.82
CA CYS A 110 -6.67 4.15 5.96
C CYS A 110 -7.46 4.29 7.26
N VAL A 111 -8.80 4.27 7.18
CA VAL A 111 -9.69 4.32 8.33
C VAL A 111 -10.11 2.91 8.72
N ARG A 112 -10.04 2.61 10.02
CA ARG A 112 -10.55 1.34 10.55
C ARG A 112 -12.07 1.38 10.63
N LEU A 113 -12.71 0.29 10.20
CA LEU A 113 -14.16 0.15 10.27
C LEU A 113 -14.62 -0.59 11.54
N PRO A 114 -15.82 -0.30 12.06
CA PRO A 114 -16.76 0.72 11.57
C PRO A 114 -16.30 2.15 11.91
N ALA A 115 -16.65 3.13 11.07
CA ALA A 115 -16.35 4.54 11.26
C ALA A 115 -17.47 5.42 10.72
N GLU A 116 -17.55 6.66 11.20
CA GLU A 116 -18.51 7.64 10.71
C GLU A 116 -18.18 8.08 9.27
N ARG A 117 -19.22 8.29 8.45
CA ARG A 117 -19.06 8.74 7.06
C ARG A 117 -18.14 9.96 6.93
N ALA A 118 -18.31 10.94 7.83
CA ALA A 118 -17.50 12.17 7.78
C ALA A 118 -16.00 11.90 7.97
N ASP A 119 -15.62 10.93 8.81
CA ASP A 119 -14.24 10.57 9.04
C ASP A 119 -13.65 9.82 7.82
N ILE A 120 -14.44 8.93 7.23
CA ILE A 120 -14.06 8.19 6.01
C ILE A 120 -13.86 9.17 4.84
N GLU A 121 -14.78 10.10 4.66
CA GLU A 121 -14.72 11.12 3.60
C GLU A 121 -13.52 12.05 3.80
N ARG A 122 -13.28 12.54 5.02
CA ARG A 122 -12.10 13.36 5.35
C ARG A 122 -10.80 12.62 5.02
N ALA A 123 -10.67 11.37 5.42
CA ALA A 123 -9.47 10.56 5.16
C ALA A 123 -9.28 10.28 3.66
N MET A 124 -10.35 9.98 2.94
CA MET A 124 -10.33 9.79 1.49
C MET A 124 -9.87 11.06 0.76
N GLN A 125 -10.41 12.22 1.13
CA GLN A 125 -9.99 13.50 0.56
C GLN A 125 -8.54 13.85 0.87
N LEU A 126 -8.06 13.57 2.08
CA LEU A 126 -6.66 13.73 2.43
C LEU A 126 -5.77 12.79 1.59
N SER A 127 -6.19 11.54 1.41
CA SER A 127 -5.47 10.56 0.59
C SER A 127 -5.36 11.01 -0.87
N LEU A 128 -6.37 11.66 -1.44
CA LEU A 128 -6.30 12.24 -2.79
C LEU A 128 -5.27 13.37 -2.88
N ARG A 129 -5.26 14.30 -1.91
CA ARG A 129 -4.25 15.38 -1.88
C ARG A 129 -2.84 14.83 -1.68
N TRP A 130 -2.69 13.78 -0.88
CA TRP A 130 -1.41 13.07 -0.71
C TRP A 130 -1.02 12.28 -1.96
N ALA A 131 -1.99 11.79 -2.73
CA ALA A 131 -1.75 11.15 -4.03
C ALA A 131 -1.07 12.09 -5.02
N GLU A 132 -1.58 13.33 -5.15
CA GLU A 132 -0.97 14.36 -6.00
C GLU A 132 0.47 14.68 -5.56
N ARG A 133 0.70 14.80 -4.25
CA ARG A 133 2.03 15.07 -3.69
C ARG A 133 2.99 13.90 -3.92
N SER A 134 2.52 12.66 -3.71
CA SER A 134 3.29 11.45 -4.01
C SER A 134 3.65 11.37 -5.49
N LYS A 135 2.70 11.69 -6.38
CA LYS A 135 2.92 11.73 -7.83
C LYS A 135 4.02 12.71 -8.20
N ARG A 136 3.93 13.96 -7.72
CA ARG A 136 4.98 14.97 -7.96
C ARG A 136 6.35 14.55 -7.44
N ALA A 137 6.42 13.94 -6.26
CA ALA A 137 7.68 13.43 -5.70
C ALA A 137 8.25 12.27 -6.52
N PHE A 138 7.40 11.51 -7.21
CA PHE A 138 7.79 10.38 -8.03
C PHE A 138 8.25 10.78 -9.45
N GLU A 139 7.95 11.99 -9.93
CA GLU A 139 8.30 12.46 -11.30
C GLU A 139 9.80 12.36 -11.63
N SER A 140 10.67 12.38 -10.61
CA SER A 140 12.13 12.20 -10.77
C SER A 140 12.58 10.73 -10.77
N ALA A 141 11.66 9.77 -10.72
CA ALA A 141 12.02 8.36 -10.78
C ALA A 141 12.53 7.98 -12.18
N PRO A 142 13.52 7.07 -12.29
CA PRO A 142 13.95 6.56 -13.59
C PRO A 142 12.83 5.81 -14.31
N ASP A 143 12.97 5.68 -15.64
CA ASP A 143 12.06 4.87 -16.46
C ASP A 143 12.05 3.40 -15.97
N GLY A 144 10.88 2.78 -16.05
CA GLY A 144 10.68 1.39 -15.63
C GLY A 144 10.20 1.22 -14.19
N TYR A 145 10.25 2.29 -13.38
CA TYR A 145 9.63 2.30 -12.05
C TYR A 145 8.16 2.69 -12.15
N MET A 146 7.34 2.16 -11.24
CA MET A 146 5.89 2.39 -11.23
C MET A 146 5.43 2.99 -9.91
N LEU A 147 4.41 3.84 -9.98
CA LEU A 147 3.69 4.36 -8.82
C LEU A 147 2.22 3.98 -8.94
N PHE A 148 1.66 3.39 -7.89
CA PHE A 148 0.25 3.02 -7.79
C PHE A 148 -0.50 3.99 -6.87
N GLY A 149 -1.71 4.38 -7.32
CA GLY A 149 -2.68 5.11 -6.50
C GLY A 149 -3.45 4.14 -5.60
N ILE A 150 -3.94 4.61 -4.44
CA ILE A 150 -4.70 3.78 -3.49
C ILE A 150 -6.10 4.37 -3.32
N VAL A 151 -7.12 3.61 -3.75
CA VAL A 151 -8.53 3.96 -3.52
C VAL A 151 -8.86 3.77 -2.06
N GLN A 152 -9.42 4.81 -1.45
CA GLN A 152 -10.01 4.82 -0.12
C GLN A 152 -11.52 5.09 -0.21
N GLY A 153 -12.24 5.11 0.91
CA GLY A 153 -13.69 5.37 0.93
C GLY A 153 -14.46 4.39 1.82
N GLY A 154 -13.73 3.53 2.57
CA GLY A 154 -14.32 2.59 3.52
C GLY A 154 -15.34 1.64 2.86
N ASP A 155 -16.47 1.46 3.52
CA ASP A 155 -17.61 0.67 3.07
C ASP A 155 -18.71 1.53 2.40
N ILE A 156 -18.32 2.66 1.79
CA ILE A 156 -19.26 3.64 1.23
C ILE A 156 -19.03 3.78 -0.29
N PRO A 157 -19.93 3.24 -1.14
CA PRO A 157 -19.74 3.16 -2.59
C PRO A 157 -19.46 4.48 -3.29
N ASP A 158 -20.22 5.55 -2.97
CA ASP A 158 -20.04 6.86 -3.59
C ASP A 158 -18.70 7.50 -3.26
N LEU A 159 -18.15 7.26 -2.05
CA LEU A 159 -16.81 7.72 -1.68
C LEU A 159 -15.72 6.92 -2.41
N ARG A 160 -15.90 5.61 -2.60
CA ARG A 160 -14.98 4.79 -3.41
C ARG A 160 -14.96 5.24 -4.87
N HIS A 161 -16.12 5.50 -5.45
CA HIS A 161 -16.22 6.05 -6.81
C HIS A 161 -15.56 7.43 -6.92
N ALA A 162 -15.76 8.31 -5.92
CA ALA A 162 -15.10 9.62 -5.89
C ALA A 162 -13.57 9.48 -5.81
N SER A 163 -13.08 8.57 -4.95
CA SER A 163 -11.66 8.28 -4.82
C SER A 163 -11.07 7.71 -6.12
N ALA A 164 -11.74 6.73 -6.74
CA ALA A 164 -11.30 6.12 -8.00
C ALA A 164 -11.21 7.15 -9.13
N ARG A 165 -12.22 8.01 -9.28
CA ARG A 165 -12.20 9.11 -10.28
C ARG A 165 -11.04 10.08 -10.01
N GLY A 166 -10.88 10.57 -8.78
CA GLY A 166 -9.80 11.51 -8.45
C GLY A 166 -8.42 10.93 -8.73
N LEU A 167 -8.19 9.64 -8.40
CA LEU A 167 -6.94 8.97 -8.72
C LEU A 167 -6.73 8.77 -10.22
N THR A 168 -7.79 8.47 -10.97
CA THR A 168 -7.73 8.32 -12.43
C THR A 168 -7.40 9.66 -13.09
N ASP A 169 -7.96 10.77 -12.61
CA ASP A 169 -7.67 12.11 -13.10
C ASP A 169 -6.21 12.53 -12.83
N ILE A 170 -5.66 12.15 -11.67
CA ILE A 170 -4.22 12.32 -11.35
C ILE A 170 -3.37 11.44 -12.29
N GLY A 171 -3.78 10.20 -12.53
CA GLY A 171 -3.14 9.24 -13.42
C GLY A 171 -1.97 8.49 -12.78
N PHE A 172 -2.09 7.18 -12.63
CA PHE A 172 -1.07 6.30 -12.06
C PHE A 172 -0.77 5.13 -13.01
N HIS A 173 0.34 4.40 -12.74
CA HIS A 173 0.72 3.22 -13.51
C HIS A 173 -0.17 2.01 -13.19
N GLY A 174 -0.77 1.98 -12.00
CA GLY A 174 -1.72 1.00 -11.52
C GLY A 174 -2.52 1.56 -10.35
N TYR A 175 -3.53 0.83 -9.91
CA TYR A 175 -4.45 1.29 -8.86
C TYR A 175 -4.68 0.19 -7.84
N ALA A 176 -4.54 0.54 -6.57
CA ALA A 176 -4.82 -0.37 -5.48
C ALA A 176 -6.20 -0.09 -4.87
N ILE A 177 -6.86 -1.14 -4.43
CA ILE A 177 -8.08 -1.11 -3.65
C ILE A 177 -7.67 -1.25 -2.19
N GLY A 178 -7.57 -0.12 -1.48
CA GLY A 178 -7.22 -0.07 -0.06
C GLY A 178 -8.44 0.08 0.85
N GLY A 179 -8.22 0.14 2.16
CA GLY A 179 -9.26 0.35 3.15
C GLY A 179 -10.30 -0.76 3.23
N LEU A 180 -9.92 -1.98 2.90
CA LEU A 180 -10.70 -3.21 3.05
C LEU A 180 -9.92 -4.22 3.91
N ALA A 181 -10.60 -5.24 4.46
CA ALA A 181 -10.10 -6.15 5.48
C ALA A 181 -9.60 -5.40 6.75
N VAL A 182 -10.29 -4.32 7.12
CA VAL A 182 -9.95 -3.44 8.25
C VAL A 182 -11.02 -3.39 9.33
N GLY A 183 -11.94 -4.38 9.33
CA GLY A 183 -12.99 -4.54 10.34
C GLY A 183 -14.39 -4.85 9.78
N GLU A 184 -14.60 -4.69 8.49
CA GLU A 184 -15.87 -5.00 7.83
C GLU A 184 -16.06 -6.52 7.63
N PRO A 185 -17.32 -7.01 7.51
CA PRO A 185 -17.62 -8.38 7.09
C PRO A 185 -17.18 -8.67 5.65
N GLN A 186 -16.82 -9.92 5.34
CA GLN A 186 -16.41 -10.36 4.00
C GLN A 186 -17.41 -9.96 2.90
N ALA A 187 -18.70 -10.12 3.14
CA ALA A 187 -19.72 -9.74 2.15
C ALA A 187 -19.66 -8.24 1.79
N VAL A 188 -19.36 -7.36 2.77
CA VAL A 188 -19.18 -5.93 2.55
C VAL A 188 -17.91 -5.68 1.76
N MET A 189 -16.81 -6.35 2.11
CA MET A 189 -15.55 -6.26 1.36
C MET A 189 -15.76 -6.62 -0.12
N LEU A 190 -16.40 -7.76 -0.41
CA LEU A 190 -16.66 -8.20 -1.78
C LEU A 190 -17.57 -7.25 -2.55
N SER A 191 -18.60 -6.69 -1.89
CA SER A 191 -19.46 -5.66 -2.48
C SER A 191 -18.67 -4.41 -2.84
N MET A 192 -17.74 -3.96 -1.97
CA MET A 192 -16.91 -2.79 -2.24
C MET A 192 -15.90 -3.04 -3.36
N ILE A 193 -15.39 -4.26 -3.51
CA ILE A 193 -14.54 -4.63 -4.66
C ILE A 193 -15.36 -4.58 -5.96
N GLU A 194 -16.58 -5.11 -5.96
CA GLU A 194 -17.49 -5.08 -7.10
C GLU A 194 -17.83 -3.66 -7.56
N GLU A 195 -17.99 -2.72 -6.62
CA GLU A 195 -18.19 -1.30 -6.90
C GLU A 195 -16.91 -0.59 -7.38
N THR A 196 -15.76 -0.95 -6.83
CA THR A 196 -14.51 -0.20 -7.05
C THR A 196 -13.76 -0.66 -8.30
N ALA A 197 -13.63 -1.96 -8.52
CA ALA A 197 -12.78 -2.48 -9.59
C ALA A 197 -13.25 -2.04 -11.01
N PRO A 198 -14.56 -2.01 -11.35
CA PRO A 198 -15.01 -1.50 -12.66
C PRO A 198 -14.83 0.02 -12.84
N ALA A 199 -14.70 0.78 -11.73
CA ALA A 199 -14.48 2.22 -11.78
C ALA A 199 -13.01 2.58 -12.09
N LEU A 200 -12.10 1.61 -12.09
CA LEU A 200 -10.69 1.77 -12.39
C LEU A 200 -10.39 1.41 -13.86
N PRO A 201 -9.36 2.03 -14.48
CA PRO A 201 -8.97 1.73 -15.86
C PRO A 201 -8.71 0.24 -16.09
N ALA A 202 -9.28 -0.32 -17.16
CA ALA A 202 -9.16 -1.74 -17.48
C ALA A 202 -7.78 -2.13 -18.06
N ASP A 203 -7.03 -1.15 -18.54
CA ASP A 203 -5.68 -1.29 -19.11
C ASP A 203 -4.57 -1.07 -18.06
N ARG A 204 -4.92 -0.99 -16.77
CA ARG A 204 -4.00 -0.79 -15.65
C ARG A 204 -4.17 -1.87 -14.60
N PRO A 205 -3.07 -2.34 -13.98
CA PRO A 205 -3.15 -3.32 -12.89
C PRO A 205 -4.04 -2.83 -11.73
N ARG A 206 -4.89 -3.71 -11.23
CA ARG A 206 -5.76 -3.52 -10.06
C ARG A 206 -5.28 -4.40 -8.92
N TYR A 207 -4.88 -3.79 -7.83
CA TYR A 207 -4.22 -4.46 -6.72
C TYR A 207 -5.08 -4.41 -5.46
N LEU A 208 -5.51 -5.55 -4.93
CA LEU A 208 -6.22 -5.64 -3.65
C LEU A 208 -5.22 -5.83 -2.51
N MET A 209 -5.15 -4.85 -1.61
CA MET A 209 -4.14 -4.79 -0.57
C MET A 209 -4.51 -5.63 0.66
N GLY A 210 -3.58 -6.46 1.11
CA GLY A 210 -3.67 -7.18 2.39
C GLY A 210 -4.68 -8.33 2.43
N VAL A 211 -5.23 -8.75 1.30
CA VAL A 211 -6.25 -9.80 1.16
C VAL A 211 -5.69 -10.93 0.27
N GLY A 212 -5.90 -12.18 0.56
CA GLY A 212 -6.73 -12.78 1.58
C GLY A 212 -6.65 -14.29 1.56
N THR A 213 -7.74 -14.92 1.98
CA THR A 213 -7.89 -16.36 1.88
C THR A 213 -7.97 -16.82 0.41
N PRO A 214 -7.77 -18.11 0.10
CA PRO A 214 -7.96 -18.60 -1.28
C PRO A 214 -9.33 -18.28 -1.87
N GLU A 215 -10.37 -18.29 -1.05
CA GLU A 215 -11.73 -17.92 -1.45
C GLU A 215 -11.83 -16.43 -1.79
N ASP A 216 -11.28 -15.55 -0.93
CA ASP A 216 -11.27 -14.10 -1.18
C ASP A 216 -10.55 -13.77 -2.49
N ILE A 217 -9.43 -14.45 -2.77
CA ILE A 217 -8.66 -14.25 -4.00
C ILE A 217 -9.51 -14.63 -5.23
N LEU A 218 -10.17 -15.80 -5.21
CA LEU A 218 -11.02 -16.24 -6.32
C LEU A 218 -12.17 -15.26 -6.57
N GLU A 219 -12.85 -14.84 -5.50
CA GLU A 219 -13.96 -13.89 -5.56
C GLU A 219 -13.51 -12.49 -6.06
N ALA A 220 -12.32 -12.05 -5.66
CA ALA A 220 -11.77 -10.78 -6.11
C ALA A 220 -11.31 -10.85 -7.58
N VAL A 221 -10.69 -11.95 -8.02
CA VAL A 221 -10.33 -12.17 -9.44
C VAL A 221 -11.58 -12.15 -10.32
N ALA A 222 -12.66 -12.79 -9.89
CA ALA A 222 -13.94 -12.77 -10.61
C ALA A 222 -14.51 -11.34 -10.77
N ARG A 223 -14.12 -10.41 -9.89
CA ARG A 223 -14.49 -8.97 -9.91
C ARG A 223 -13.46 -8.07 -10.59
N GLY A 224 -12.42 -8.66 -11.22
CA GLY A 224 -11.42 -7.93 -12.03
C GLY A 224 -10.23 -7.40 -11.28
N VAL A 225 -9.82 -8.05 -10.19
CA VAL A 225 -8.57 -7.78 -9.48
C VAL A 225 -7.43 -8.62 -10.06
N ASP A 226 -6.24 -8.04 -10.22
CA ASP A 226 -5.09 -8.66 -10.88
C ASP A 226 -3.96 -9.04 -9.91
N MET A 227 -3.82 -8.30 -8.78
CA MET A 227 -2.69 -8.42 -7.88
C MET A 227 -3.14 -8.51 -6.43
N PHE A 228 -2.38 -9.26 -5.63
CA PHE A 228 -2.68 -9.51 -4.21
C PHE A 228 -1.41 -9.54 -3.37
N ASP A 229 -1.52 -9.19 -2.10
CA ASP A 229 -0.59 -9.54 -1.05
C ASP A 229 -1.34 -10.07 0.17
N CYS A 230 -0.79 -11.08 0.83
CA CYS A 230 -1.39 -11.60 2.04
C CYS A 230 -0.34 -12.26 2.95
N VAL A 231 -0.55 -12.16 4.26
CA VAL A 231 0.30 -12.84 5.26
C VAL A 231 -0.22 -14.23 5.64
N MET A 232 -1.43 -14.58 5.25
CA MET A 232 -2.12 -15.82 5.62
C MET A 232 -1.32 -17.11 5.36
N PRO A 233 -0.56 -17.28 4.26
CA PRO A 233 0.19 -18.51 4.03
C PRO A 233 1.20 -18.85 5.14
N THR A 234 1.60 -17.87 5.94
CA THR A 234 2.61 -18.04 6.99
C THR A 234 2.18 -17.51 8.37
N ARG A 235 0.99 -16.95 8.49
CA ARG A 235 0.43 -16.37 9.72
C ARG A 235 -1.03 -16.78 9.92
N ASN A 236 -1.25 -18.07 10.08
CA ASN A 236 -2.52 -18.63 10.55
C ASN A 236 -2.54 -18.69 12.08
#